data_6ad2e2552cb90b110cd8135b88dc8838
#
_entry.id   6ad2e2552cb90b110cd8135b88dc8838
#
_cell.length_a   1.000
_cell.length_b   1.000
_cell.length_c   1.000
_cell.angle_alpha   90.00
_cell.angle_beta   90.00
_cell.angle_gamma   90.00
#
_symmetry.space_group_name_H-M   'P 1'
#
loop_
_entity.id
_entity.type
_entity.pdbx_description
1 polymer ?
#
loop_
_entity_poly.entity_id
_entity_poly.type
_entity_poly.pdbx_seq_one_letter_code
_entity_poly.pdbx_strand_id
1 'polypeptide(L)'
;IRGWKSEGSPGGRDEILLRLARTAGVYVPRFYDVDYLPDGRIKRVAPNRPGVPWRVGKHTVMELDEWPYPKQPLVPLAESVHERMSVEIFRGCTRGCRFCQAGMITRPVRERSITGIGEMVERGLQATGFEEVGLLSLSSADHSEIADLTKGLADRYDGTQTSLSLPSTRVDAFNIYLANELTRNGRRSGLTFAPEGGSERIRKVINKMVTEDDLIRTVTAAYSAGWRQVKLYFMCGLPTETDEDVVQIAELAKRVIAAGREVTGRRDIRCTVSIGGFVPKPHTPFQWVGQLGHDATDARLAKLRDAIRSDKAFAKAIGFRYHDGKPGIVEGLLSRGDRRVGKVIRAVYEDGGRFDGWSEHFSFERWMSCAETALAHEPVDVDWYTTRDRDYAEVLPWDHLDSGLDRDWLWEDWQDALTEVEVEDCRWTPCFDCGVCPQMGTEIQVGPTGVRLLPVTVLNSARDQVLEPIGPAVGRS
;
A
#
# COMPACT_ATOMS: atom_id res chain seq x y z
N ILE A 1 29.96 0.04 -4.62
CA ILE A 1 30.60 -1.20 -4.08
C ILE A 1 31.63 -1.75 -5.06
N ARG A 2 31.31 -1.94 -6.36
CA ARG A 2 32.27 -2.47 -7.36
C ARG A 2 33.53 -1.59 -7.44
N GLY A 3 33.40 -0.27 -7.57
CA GLY A 3 34.52 0.66 -7.59
C GLY A 3 35.42 0.56 -6.36
N TRP A 4 34.80 0.52 -5.15
CA TRP A 4 35.57 0.34 -3.91
C TRP A 4 36.35 -0.99 -3.86
N LYS A 5 35.74 -2.09 -4.36
CA LYS A 5 36.44 -3.38 -4.47
C LYS A 5 37.60 -3.32 -5.47
N SER A 6 37.44 -2.63 -6.61
CA SER A 6 38.50 -2.48 -7.60
C SER A 6 39.67 -1.60 -7.09
N GLU A 7 39.43 -0.72 -6.12
CA GLU A 7 40.43 0.08 -5.43
C GLU A 7 41.18 -0.71 -4.33
N GLY A 8 40.94 -2.00 -4.18
CA GLY A 8 41.57 -2.84 -3.12
C GLY A 8 40.87 -2.73 -1.78
N SER A 9 39.61 -2.31 -1.74
CA SER A 9 38.77 -2.22 -0.51
C SER A 9 39.40 -1.33 0.60
N PRO A 10 39.80 -0.10 0.29
CA PRO A 10 40.47 0.77 1.26
C PRO A 10 39.57 1.04 2.47
N GLY A 11 40.16 1.09 3.67
CA GLY A 11 39.45 1.41 4.92
C GLY A 11 38.47 0.36 5.42
N GLY A 12 38.37 -0.79 4.75
CA GLY A 12 37.53 -1.91 5.19
C GLY A 12 36.01 -1.60 5.14
N ARG A 13 35.25 -2.33 5.94
CA ARG A 13 33.78 -2.26 5.96
C ARG A 13 33.25 -0.89 6.38
N ASP A 14 33.89 -0.21 7.31
CA ASP A 14 33.40 1.08 7.81
C ASP A 14 33.51 2.18 6.75
N GLU A 15 34.58 2.19 5.95
CA GLU A 15 34.75 3.15 4.87
C GLU A 15 33.69 2.94 3.77
N ILE A 16 33.44 1.72 3.34
CA ILE A 16 32.40 1.48 2.32
C ILE A 16 31.01 1.86 2.84
N LEU A 17 30.71 1.59 4.12
CA LEU A 17 29.44 1.99 4.71
C LEU A 17 29.32 3.52 4.78
N LEU A 18 30.40 4.24 5.07
CA LEU A 18 30.41 5.70 5.08
C LEU A 18 30.21 6.27 3.67
N ARG A 19 30.88 5.72 2.67
CA ARG A 19 30.65 6.08 1.25
C ARG A 19 29.18 5.83 0.84
N LEU A 20 28.61 4.72 1.26
CA LEU A 20 27.19 4.40 1.01
C LEU A 20 26.26 5.39 1.72
N ALA A 21 26.52 5.74 2.99
CA ALA A 21 25.71 6.69 3.73
C ALA A 21 25.71 8.12 3.13
N ARG A 22 26.75 8.47 2.39
CA ARG A 22 26.84 9.74 1.64
C ARG A 22 26.20 9.69 0.27
N THR A 23 25.76 8.51 -0.18
CA THR A 23 25.05 8.34 -1.43
C THR A 23 23.57 8.65 -1.22
N ALA A 24 22.98 9.50 -2.07
CA ALA A 24 21.56 9.84 -1.99
C ALA A 24 20.67 8.60 -1.99
N GLY A 25 19.67 8.58 -1.11
CA GLY A 25 18.73 7.47 -0.98
C GLY A 25 19.25 6.26 -0.20
N VAL A 26 20.46 6.31 0.36
CA VAL A 26 21.03 5.17 1.10
C VAL A 26 21.04 5.44 2.60
N TYR A 27 20.23 4.68 3.33
CA TYR A 27 20.20 4.68 4.79
C TYR A 27 21.15 3.60 5.36
N VAL A 28 22.05 4.01 6.25
CA VAL A 28 22.95 3.10 6.98
C VAL A 28 22.63 3.19 8.48
N PRO A 29 21.79 2.31 9.03
CA PRO A 29 21.24 2.44 10.40
C PRO A 29 22.28 2.60 11.50
N ARG A 30 23.44 1.95 11.39
CA ARG A 30 24.51 2.01 12.42
C ARG A 30 25.14 3.40 12.57
N PHE A 31 24.91 4.31 11.63
CA PHE A 31 25.43 5.67 11.69
C PHE A 31 24.44 6.68 12.29
N TYR A 32 23.40 6.19 12.93
CA TYR A 32 22.43 7.00 13.65
C TYR A 32 22.25 6.50 15.06
N ASP A 33 22.38 7.39 16.03
CA ASP A 33 22.04 7.13 17.42
C ASP A 33 20.60 7.58 17.68
N VAL A 34 19.92 6.88 18.57
CA VAL A 34 18.55 7.20 18.99
C VAL A 34 18.56 7.46 20.49
N ASP A 35 18.21 8.66 20.89
CA ASP A 35 18.00 9.03 22.28
C ASP A 35 16.52 8.90 22.63
N TYR A 36 16.22 8.37 23.79
CA TYR A 36 14.86 8.19 24.29
C TYR A 36 14.55 9.09 25.49
N LEU A 37 13.29 9.45 25.64
CA LEU A 37 12.75 10.07 26.84
C LEU A 37 12.44 8.99 27.90
N PRO A 38 12.29 9.37 29.18
CA PRO A 38 11.97 8.41 30.25
C PRO A 38 10.67 7.64 30.05
N ASP A 39 9.71 8.21 29.30
CA ASP A 39 8.43 7.59 28.96
C ASP A 39 8.49 6.68 27.71
N GLY A 40 9.68 6.46 27.16
CA GLY A 40 9.90 5.59 26.01
C GLY A 40 9.80 6.26 24.64
N ARG A 41 9.31 7.50 24.55
CA ARG A 41 9.27 8.23 23.27
C ARG A 41 10.68 8.54 22.78
N ILE A 42 10.84 8.64 21.46
CA ILE A 42 12.09 9.08 20.86
C ILE A 42 12.27 10.57 21.14
N LYS A 43 13.43 10.95 21.71
CA LYS A 43 13.85 12.33 21.87
C LYS A 43 14.44 12.88 20.57
N ARG A 44 15.30 12.09 19.93
CA ARG A 44 15.90 12.43 18.62
C ARG A 44 16.55 11.20 17.97
N VAL A 45 16.68 11.28 16.64
CA VAL A 45 17.53 10.40 15.84
C VAL A 45 18.63 11.29 15.23
N ALA A 46 19.90 10.98 15.50
CA ALA A 46 21.02 11.83 15.11
C ALA A 46 22.13 11.04 14.43
N PRO A 47 22.78 11.57 13.36
CA PRO A 47 23.95 10.94 12.78
C PRO A 47 25.11 10.98 13.78
N ASN A 48 25.85 9.87 13.89
CA ASN A 48 27.00 9.71 14.79
C ASN A 48 28.35 9.74 14.06
N ARG A 49 28.35 10.13 12.79
CA ARG A 49 29.54 10.26 11.95
C ARG A 49 29.49 11.53 11.11
N PRO A 50 30.60 12.27 10.96
CA PRO A 50 30.68 13.42 10.06
C PRO A 50 30.34 13.04 8.60
N GLY A 51 29.56 13.87 7.94
CA GLY A 51 29.16 13.69 6.56
C GLY A 51 28.04 12.67 6.32
N VAL A 52 27.44 12.13 7.38
CA VAL A 52 26.17 11.37 7.30
C VAL A 52 25.02 12.37 7.39
N PRO A 53 24.02 12.32 6.49
CA PRO A 53 22.93 13.28 6.47
C PRO A 53 21.98 13.10 7.68
N TRP A 54 21.40 14.19 8.17
CA TRP A 54 20.37 14.15 9.22
C TRP A 54 19.08 13.47 8.76
N ARG A 55 18.72 13.64 7.48
CA ARG A 55 17.59 12.99 6.84
C ARG A 55 18.06 12.28 5.58
N VAL A 56 17.51 11.11 5.33
CA VAL A 56 17.79 10.32 4.14
C VAL A 56 16.59 10.44 3.20
N GLY A 57 16.72 11.27 2.17
CA GLY A 57 15.70 11.44 1.15
C GLY A 57 15.60 10.20 0.25
N LYS A 58 14.38 9.82 -0.10
CA LYS A 58 14.16 8.76 -1.09
C LYS A 58 14.73 9.18 -2.44
N HIS A 59 15.19 8.23 -3.23
CA HIS A 59 15.51 8.45 -4.64
C HIS A 59 14.30 8.09 -5.51
N THR A 60 13.82 9.04 -6.32
CA THR A 60 12.70 8.83 -7.23
C THR A 60 13.23 8.68 -8.65
N VAL A 61 12.99 7.50 -9.23
CA VAL A 61 13.32 7.24 -10.63
C VAL A 61 12.25 7.88 -11.51
N MET A 62 12.67 8.80 -12.37
CA MET A 62 11.85 9.40 -13.42
C MET A 62 12.10 8.65 -14.74
N GLU A 63 11.34 8.95 -15.80
CA GLU A 63 11.52 8.39 -17.15
C GLU A 63 11.67 6.84 -17.10
N LEU A 64 10.62 6.15 -16.64
CA LEU A 64 10.71 4.70 -16.37
C LEU A 64 11.15 3.87 -17.57
N ASP A 65 10.89 4.33 -18.81
CA ASP A 65 11.28 3.62 -20.03
C ASP A 65 12.80 3.61 -20.25
N GLU A 66 13.54 4.59 -19.70
CA GLU A 66 14.99 4.65 -19.79
C GLU A 66 15.70 3.70 -18.82
N TRP A 67 14.97 3.19 -17.82
CA TRP A 67 15.56 2.35 -16.77
C TRP A 67 15.56 0.88 -17.14
N PRO A 68 16.64 0.17 -16.82
CA PRO A 68 16.75 -1.26 -17.10
C PRO A 68 15.72 -2.07 -16.35
N TYR A 69 15.18 -3.07 -17.01
CA TYR A 69 14.30 -4.08 -16.45
C TYR A 69 14.85 -5.49 -16.69
N PRO A 70 14.42 -6.53 -15.97
CA PRO A 70 14.83 -7.91 -16.22
C PRO A 70 14.38 -8.38 -17.61
N LYS A 71 15.31 -8.54 -18.54
CA LYS A 71 15.02 -8.98 -19.92
C LYS A 71 14.80 -10.50 -20.01
N GLN A 72 15.35 -11.23 -19.07
CA GLN A 72 15.25 -12.68 -18.94
C GLN A 72 14.92 -13.01 -17.47
N PRO A 73 13.63 -12.92 -17.06
CA PRO A 73 13.22 -13.30 -15.73
C PRO A 73 13.54 -14.76 -15.44
N LEU A 74 13.89 -15.06 -14.20
CA LEU A 74 14.10 -16.44 -13.76
C LEU A 74 12.76 -17.16 -13.71
N VAL A 75 12.70 -18.33 -14.34
CA VAL A 75 11.54 -19.23 -14.25
C VAL A 75 11.85 -20.28 -13.18
N PRO A 76 11.05 -20.37 -12.10
CA PRO A 76 11.27 -21.36 -11.06
C PRO A 76 11.00 -22.78 -11.58
N LEU A 77 11.77 -23.76 -11.09
CA LEU A 77 11.55 -25.17 -11.38
C LEU A 77 10.39 -25.77 -10.55
N ALA A 78 10.05 -25.13 -9.43
CA ALA A 78 8.92 -25.51 -8.59
C ALA A 78 7.71 -24.65 -8.94
N GLU A 79 6.51 -25.18 -8.73
CA GLU A 79 5.28 -24.39 -8.84
C GLU A 79 5.34 -23.14 -7.97
N SER A 80 5.02 -21.99 -8.54
CA SER A 80 4.94 -20.73 -7.84
C SER A 80 3.48 -20.28 -7.71
N VAL A 81 3.21 -19.43 -6.71
CA VAL A 81 1.85 -18.89 -6.47
C VAL A 81 1.33 -18.11 -7.69
N HIS A 82 2.25 -17.51 -8.45
CA HIS A 82 1.94 -16.71 -9.64
C HIS A 82 2.87 -17.07 -10.78
N GLU A 83 2.44 -17.98 -11.65
CA GLU A 83 3.16 -18.38 -12.86
C GLU A 83 2.77 -17.49 -14.03
N ARG A 84 3.28 -16.25 -14.04
CA ARG A 84 2.98 -15.27 -15.06
C ARG A 84 4.13 -14.30 -15.31
N MET A 85 4.18 -13.76 -16.51
CA MET A 85 5.03 -12.63 -16.84
C MET A 85 4.43 -11.35 -16.24
N SER A 86 5.11 -10.76 -15.28
CA SER A 86 4.67 -9.54 -14.63
C SER A 86 5.40 -8.34 -15.19
N VAL A 87 4.65 -7.35 -15.67
CA VAL A 87 5.18 -6.10 -16.26
C VAL A 87 4.65 -4.89 -15.49
N GLU A 88 5.54 -4.11 -14.90
CA GLU A 88 5.19 -2.83 -14.26
C GLU A 88 4.85 -1.80 -15.35
N ILE A 89 3.58 -1.36 -15.39
CA ILE A 89 3.10 -0.40 -16.39
C ILE A 89 3.21 1.06 -15.93
N PHE A 90 3.16 1.30 -14.63
CA PHE A 90 3.48 2.59 -14.01
C PHE A 90 3.80 2.43 -12.53
N ARG A 91 4.42 3.45 -11.96
CA ARG A 91 4.78 3.53 -10.55
C ARG A 91 4.19 4.78 -9.91
N GLY A 92 3.81 4.70 -8.64
CA GLY A 92 3.19 5.77 -7.89
C GLY A 92 1.67 5.69 -7.91
N CYS A 93 1.04 6.58 -7.14
CA CYS A 93 -0.41 6.75 -7.07
C CYS A 93 -0.75 8.16 -6.64
N THR A 94 -1.79 8.75 -7.22
CA THR A 94 -2.23 10.13 -6.96
C THR A 94 -3.54 10.20 -6.17
N ARG A 95 -4.16 9.05 -5.87
CA ARG A 95 -5.52 8.97 -5.31
C ARG A 95 -5.69 9.45 -3.87
N GLY A 96 -4.64 9.48 -3.08
CA GLY A 96 -4.69 10.04 -1.73
C GLY A 96 -5.39 9.17 -0.67
N CYS A 97 -5.54 7.86 -0.87
CA CYS A 97 -6.08 6.99 0.19
C CYS A 97 -5.25 7.09 1.46
N ARG A 98 -5.83 7.56 2.57
CA ARG A 98 -5.16 7.95 3.81
C ARG A 98 -4.49 6.81 4.57
N PHE A 99 -4.88 5.57 4.30
CA PHE A 99 -4.28 4.37 4.89
C PHE A 99 -3.11 3.81 4.07
N CYS A 100 -2.95 4.23 2.80
CA CYS A 100 -2.11 3.53 1.84
C CYS A 100 -0.67 4.05 1.82
N GLN A 101 0.23 3.39 2.55
CA GLN A 101 1.66 3.75 2.54
C GLN A 101 2.25 3.69 1.13
N ALA A 102 1.94 2.65 0.36
CA ALA A 102 2.46 2.50 -1.00
C ALA A 102 2.07 3.69 -1.89
N GLY A 103 0.80 4.13 -1.83
CA GLY A 103 0.31 5.29 -2.56
C GLY A 103 0.97 6.59 -2.14
N MET A 104 1.36 6.73 -0.88
CA MET A 104 2.02 7.92 -0.35
C MET A 104 3.51 7.97 -0.70
N ILE A 105 4.28 6.94 -0.34
CA ILE A 105 5.75 6.99 -0.48
C ILE A 105 6.24 6.80 -1.91
N THR A 106 5.40 6.35 -2.84
CA THR A 106 5.81 6.14 -4.24
C THR A 106 5.39 7.27 -5.17
N ARG A 107 4.78 8.36 -4.66
CA ARG A 107 4.47 9.57 -5.43
C ARG A 107 5.75 10.15 -6.07
N PRO A 108 5.57 10.83 -7.23
CA PRO A 108 4.40 10.99 -8.09
C PRO A 108 4.13 9.75 -8.97
N VAL A 109 3.03 9.78 -9.75
CA VAL A 109 2.79 8.79 -10.82
C VAL A 109 3.77 9.01 -11.97
N ARG A 110 4.32 7.91 -12.47
CA ARG A 110 5.16 7.85 -13.67
C ARG A 110 4.76 6.64 -14.49
N GLU A 111 4.25 6.87 -15.69
CA GLU A 111 3.81 5.83 -16.60
C GLU A 111 4.93 5.40 -17.56
N ARG A 112 4.91 4.15 -17.97
CA ARG A 112 5.66 3.66 -19.12
C ARG A 112 4.84 3.84 -20.38
N SER A 113 5.51 4.05 -21.50
CA SER A 113 4.85 4.07 -22.80
C SER A 113 4.25 2.69 -23.14
N ILE A 114 3.13 2.70 -23.87
CA ILE A 114 2.53 1.45 -24.36
C ILE A 114 3.46 0.66 -25.27
N THR A 115 4.34 1.34 -26.01
CA THR A 115 5.37 0.72 -26.85
C THR A 115 6.40 0.00 -25.99
N GLY A 116 6.93 0.67 -24.95
CA GLY A 116 7.88 0.07 -24.00
C GLY A 116 7.29 -1.13 -23.26
N ILE A 117 6.03 -1.03 -22.82
CA ILE A 117 5.31 -2.15 -22.20
C ILE A 117 5.16 -3.30 -23.19
N GLY A 118 4.76 -3.04 -24.44
CA GLY A 118 4.63 -4.06 -25.48
C GLY A 118 5.92 -4.82 -25.73
N GLU A 119 7.07 -4.11 -25.81
CA GLU A 119 8.40 -4.74 -25.94
C GLU A 119 8.77 -5.60 -24.71
N MET A 120 8.45 -5.13 -23.51
CA MET A 120 8.71 -5.88 -22.27
C MET A 120 7.90 -7.18 -22.24
N VAL A 121 6.62 -7.13 -22.62
CA VAL A 121 5.75 -8.31 -22.72
C VAL A 121 6.30 -9.31 -23.73
N GLU A 122 6.60 -8.86 -24.96
CA GLU A 122 7.11 -9.74 -26.01
C GLU A 122 8.39 -10.47 -25.61
N ARG A 123 9.39 -9.70 -25.17
CA ARG A 123 10.67 -10.28 -24.72
C ARG A 123 10.54 -11.19 -23.53
N GLY A 124 9.68 -10.79 -22.56
CA GLY A 124 9.45 -11.61 -21.38
C GLY A 124 8.78 -12.94 -21.70
N LEU A 125 7.74 -12.95 -22.52
CA LEU A 125 7.08 -14.18 -22.95
C LEU A 125 8.02 -15.10 -23.75
N GLN A 126 8.80 -14.54 -24.68
CA GLN A 126 9.80 -15.30 -25.44
C GLN A 126 10.87 -15.95 -24.53
N ALA A 127 11.27 -15.24 -23.46
CA ALA A 127 12.31 -15.71 -22.55
C ALA A 127 11.81 -16.73 -21.51
N THR A 128 10.53 -16.68 -21.14
CA THR A 128 9.98 -17.45 -20.02
C THR A 128 8.99 -18.56 -20.43
N GLY A 129 8.31 -18.39 -21.58
CA GLY A 129 7.24 -19.30 -21.99
C GLY A 129 5.96 -19.22 -21.15
N PHE A 130 5.77 -18.19 -20.32
CA PHE A 130 4.53 -18.02 -19.56
C PHE A 130 3.33 -17.78 -20.49
N GLU A 131 2.16 -18.26 -20.06
CA GLU A 131 0.89 -18.10 -20.80
C GLU A 131 -0.01 -17.01 -20.19
N GLU A 132 0.44 -16.33 -19.13
CA GLU A 132 -0.26 -15.18 -18.52
C GLU A 132 0.66 -13.97 -18.44
N VAL A 133 0.11 -12.80 -18.80
CA VAL A 133 0.74 -11.49 -18.63
C VAL A 133 -0.03 -10.71 -17.56
N GLY A 134 0.62 -10.37 -16.48
CA GLY A 134 0.10 -9.47 -15.46
C GLY A 134 0.62 -8.05 -15.64
N LEU A 135 -0.28 -7.09 -15.88
CA LEU A 135 0.04 -5.66 -15.98
C LEU A 135 -0.03 -5.05 -14.57
N LEU A 136 1.12 -4.80 -13.98
CA LEU A 136 1.25 -4.44 -12.56
C LEU A 136 1.39 -2.94 -12.34
N SER A 137 0.64 -2.44 -11.36
CA SER A 137 0.80 -1.14 -10.72
C SER A 137 0.01 -1.10 -9.41
N LEU A 138 -0.04 0.05 -8.74
CA LEU A 138 -0.93 0.25 -7.59
C LEU A 138 -2.40 0.42 -7.99
N SER A 139 -2.69 0.75 -9.27
CA SER A 139 -4.05 0.90 -9.80
C SER A 139 -4.03 0.77 -11.32
N SER A 140 -3.87 -0.42 -11.85
CA SER A 140 -3.55 -0.67 -13.26
C SER A 140 -4.58 -0.10 -14.24
N ALA A 141 -5.84 -0.01 -13.86
CA ALA A 141 -6.88 0.61 -14.68
C ALA A 141 -6.79 2.15 -14.76
N ASP A 142 -5.95 2.78 -13.94
CA ASP A 142 -5.71 4.23 -13.96
C ASP A 142 -4.59 4.66 -14.95
N HIS A 143 -3.94 3.73 -15.65
CA HIS A 143 -3.00 4.09 -16.71
C HIS A 143 -3.72 4.87 -17.81
N SER A 144 -3.14 6.01 -18.23
CA SER A 144 -3.82 6.95 -19.15
C SER A 144 -4.24 6.33 -20.50
N GLU A 145 -3.48 5.33 -20.96
CA GLU A 145 -3.71 4.63 -22.23
C GLU A 145 -4.11 3.16 -22.02
N ILE A 146 -4.74 2.81 -20.90
CA ILE A 146 -5.02 1.40 -20.55
C ILE A 146 -5.89 0.68 -21.59
N ALA A 147 -6.83 1.39 -22.22
CA ALA A 147 -7.72 0.82 -23.24
C ALA A 147 -6.94 0.43 -24.50
N ASP A 148 -6.07 1.29 -24.98
CA ASP A 148 -5.24 1.05 -26.17
C ASP A 148 -4.19 -0.02 -25.88
N LEU A 149 -3.57 0.01 -24.70
CA LEU A 149 -2.61 -0.99 -24.26
C LEU A 149 -3.24 -2.38 -24.22
N THR A 150 -4.39 -2.52 -23.55
CA THR A 150 -5.04 -3.84 -23.40
C THR A 150 -5.58 -4.35 -24.72
N LYS A 151 -6.15 -3.48 -25.54
CA LYS A 151 -6.59 -3.84 -26.90
C LYS A 151 -5.41 -4.28 -27.77
N GLY A 152 -4.33 -3.49 -27.82
CA GLY A 152 -3.16 -3.81 -28.62
C GLY A 152 -2.50 -5.14 -28.22
N LEU A 153 -2.41 -5.42 -26.92
CA LEU A 153 -1.91 -6.72 -26.44
C LEU A 153 -2.89 -7.86 -26.76
N ALA A 154 -4.20 -7.66 -26.56
CA ALA A 154 -5.19 -8.67 -26.88
C ALA A 154 -5.21 -9.01 -28.38
N ASP A 155 -5.11 -8.00 -29.26
CA ASP A 155 -5.04 -8.18 -30.72
C ASP A 155 -3.75 -8.92 -31.12
N ARG A 156 -2.60 -8.59 -30.49
CA ARG A 156 -1.31 -9.20 -30.79
C ARG A 156 -1.25 -10.70 -30.46
N TYR A 157 -1.91 -11.09 -29.37
CA TYR A 157 -1.92 -12.46 -28.87
C TYR A 157 -3.24 -13.20 -29.17
N ASP A 158 -4.06 -12.66 -30.06
CA ASP A 158 -5.31 -13.31 -30.50
C ASP A 158 -5.04 -14.70 -31.11
N GLY A 159 -5.86 -15.68 -30.75
CA GLY A 159 -5.66 -17.06 -31.18
C GLY A 159 -4.49 -17.79 -30.50
N THR A 160 -3.76 -17.16 -29.57
CA THR A 160 -2.77 -17.84 -28.73
C THR A 160 -3.37 -18.24 -27.38
N GLN A 161 -2.58 -18.96 -26.55
CA GLN A 161 -2.99 -19.28 -25.17
C GLN A 161 -2.66 -18.16 -24.16
N THR A 162 -2.09 -17.05 -24.64
CA THR A 162 -1.65 -15.96 -23.76
C THR A 162 -2.85 -15.16 -23.24
N SER A 163 -3.01 -15.14 -21.94
CA SER A 163 -4.06 -14.37 -21.24
C SER A 163 -3.49 -13.09 -20.62
N LEU A 164 -4.34 -12.07 -20.52
CA LEU A 164 -4.01 -10.80 -19.86
C LEU A 164 -4.71 -10.71 -18.51
N SER A 165 -4.01 -10.16 -17.50
CA SER A 165 -4.58 -9.90 -16.19
C SER A 165 -4.23 -8.49 -15.69
N LEU A 166 -5.19 -7.86 -15.01
CA LEU A 166 -5.03 -6.58 -14.29
C LEU A 166 -5.29 -6.84 -12.80
N PRO A 167 -4.25 -7.17 -12.02
CA PRO A 167 -4.42 -7.58 -10.63
C PRO A 167 -4.99 -6.47 -9.73
N SER A 168 -4.74 -5.21 -10.06
CA SER A 168 -5.15 -4.04 -9.28
C SER A 168 -6.16 -3.20 -10.05
N THR A 169 -7.45 -3.56 -9.95
CA THR A 169 -8.53 -2.83 -10.59
C THR A 169 -9.39 -2.13 -9.56
N ARG A 170 -9.52 -0.81 -9.69
CA ARG A 170 -10.43 -0.01 -8.85
C ARG A 170 -11.87 -0.14 -9.35
N VAL A 171 -12.82 0.09 -8.45
CA VAL A 171 -14.26 0.06 -8.74
C VAL A 171 -14.62 1.07 -9.82
N ASP A 172 -14.20 2.33 -9.65
CA ASP A 172 -14.48 3.47 -10.51
C ASP A 172 -13.76 3.43 -11.87
N ALA A 173 -12.66 2.69 -11.98
CA ALA A 173 -11.87 2.56 -13.20
C ALA A 173 -12.24 1.32 -14.05
N PHE A 174 -13.07 0.40 -13.51
CA PHE A 174 -13.51 -0.78 -14.24
C PHE A 174 -14.62 -0.44 -15.23
N ASN A 175 -14.44 -0.86 -16.49
CA ASN A 175 -15.47 -0.78 -17.50
C ASN A 175 -15.61 -2.10 -18.27
N ILE A 176 -16.76 -2.27 -18.93
CA ILE A 176 -17.11 -3.51 -19.65
C ILE A 176 -16.18 -3.78 -20.84
N TYR A 177 -15.69 -2.72 -21.48
CA TYR A 177 -14.75 -2.83 -22.59
C TYR A 177 -13.45 -3.48 -22.13
N LEU A 178 -12.86 -2.96 -21.08
CA LEU A 178 -11.63 -3.52 -20.47
C LEU A 178 -11.83 -4.98 -20.04
N ALA A 179 -12.98 -5.27 -19.42
CA ALA A 179 -13.32 -6.63 -19.02
C ALA A 179 -13.39 -7.60 -20.22
N ASN A 180 -13.97 -7.18 -21.34
CA ASN A 180 -14.06 -7.98 -22.54
C ASN A 180 -12.69 -8.25 -23.16
N GLU A 181 -11.80 -7.24 -23.24
CA GLU A 181 -10.44 -7.42 -23.76
C GLU A 181 -9.63 -8.40 -22.89
N LEU A 182 -9.72 -8.29 -21.58
CA LEU A 182 -9.04 -9.18 -20.64
C LEU A 182 -9.54 -10.65 -20.71
N THR A 183 -10.76 -10.86 -21.17
CA THR A 183 -11.35 -12.21 -21.28
C THR A 183 -11.29 -12.80 -22.67
N ARG A 184 -10.82 -12.05 -23.67
CA ARG A 184 -10.80 -12.46 -25.09
C ARG A 184 -10.01 -13.74 -25.29
N ASN A 185 -8.81 -13.85 -24.70
CA ASN A 185 -7.87 -14.95 -24.96
C ASN A 185 -7.72 -15.90 -23.76
N GLY A 186 -8.58 -15.85 -22.75
CA GLY A 186 -8.33 -16.63 -21.56
C GLY A 186 -9.54 -16.96 -20.71
N ARG A 187 -9.29 -17.66 -19.62
CA ARG A 187 -10.28 -17.93 -18.59
C ARG A 187 -10.68 -16.61 -17.92
N ARG A 188 -11.96 -16.46 -17.64
CA ARG A 188 -12.45 -15.35 -16.81
C ARG A 188 -11.79 -15.45 -15.44
N SER A 189 -10.87 -14.52 -15.16
CA SER A 189 -10.33 -14.36 -13.83
C SER A 189 -11.41 -13.89 -12.86
N GLY A 190 -11.29 -14.22 -11.58
CA GLY A 190 -12.19 -13.69 -10.56
C GLY A 190 -12.05 -12.17 -10.47
N LEU A 191 -13.19 -11.44 -10.46
CA LEU A 191 -13.17 -10.01 -10.25
C LEU A 191 -13.09 -9.69 -8.76
N THR A 192 -12.18 -8.80 -8.43
CA THR A 192 -11.97 -8.31 -7.06
C THR A 192 -12.05 -6.80 -7.05
N PHE A 193 -12.87 -6.27 -6.17
CA PHE A 193 -13.00 -4.84 -5.93
C PHE A 193 -12.72 -4.53 -4.46
N ALA A 194 -12.20 -3.35 -4.19
CA ALA A 194 -11.79 -2.94 -2.84
C ALA A 194 -12.48 -1.64 -2.42
N PRO A 195 -13.73 -1.69 -1.92
CA PRO A 195 -14.37 -0.53 -1.31
C PRO A 195 -13.66 -0.08 -0.02
N GLU A 196 -12.98 -1.00 0.67
CA GLU A 196 -12.22 -0.86 1.91
C GLU A 196 -13.06 -0.54 3.13
N GLY A 197 -14.13 0.26 3.04
CA GLY A 197 -15.05 0.61 4.11
C GLY A 197 -16.50 0.21 3.81
N GLY A 198 -17.24 -0.21 4.84
CA GLY A 198 -18.64 -0.66 4.70
C GLY A 198 -19.60 0.48 4.38
N SER A 199 -19.49 1.61 5.08
CA SER A 199 -20.33 2.79 4.90
C SER A 199 -19.67 3.84 4.00
N GLU A 200 -20.46 4.73 3.41
CA GLU A 200 -19.93 5.89 2.67
C GLU A 200 -19.15 6.82 3.59
N ARG A 201 -19.62 6.99 4.82
CA ARG A 201 -18.93 7.77 5.83
C ARG A 201 -17.49 7.31 6.00
N ILE A 202 -17.29 6.03 6.27
CA ILE A 202 -15.93 5.51 6.50
C ILE A 202 -15.08 5.53 5.22
N ARG A 203 -15.69 5.39 4.03
CA ARG A 203 -14.97 5.58 2.76
C ARG A 203 -14.47 7.00 2.57
N LYS A 204 -15.23 8.04 3.02
CA LYS A 204 -14.77 9.43 3.05
C LYS A 204 -13.63 9.63 4.04
N VAL A 205 -13.75 9.09 5.25
CA VAL A 205 -12.68 9.14 6.27
C VAL A 205 -11.35 8.62 5.69
N ILE A 206 -11.38 7.52 4.97
CA ILE A 206 -10.17 6.92 4.38
C ILE A 206 -9.81 7.48 3.00
N ASN A 207 -10.52 8.48 2.51
CA ASN A 207 -10.37 9.08 1.18
C ASN A 207 -10.38 8.05 0.05
N LYS A 208 -11.36 7.13 0.08
CA LYS A 208 -11.44 6.07 -0.94
C LYS A 208 -12.14 6.51 -2.22
N MET A 209 -12.98 7.54 -2.16
CA MET A 209 -13.69 8.14 -3.30
C MET A 209 -14.42 7.10 -4.16
N VAL A 210 -15.10 6.15 -3.53
CA VAL A 210 -15.94 5.13 -4.16
C VAL A 210 -17.31 5.18 -3.51
N THR A 211 -18.32 5.59 -4.27
CA THR A 211 -19.69 5.58 -3.81
C THR A 211 -20.30 4.18 -3.88
N GLU A 212 -21.43 3.98 -3.23
CA GLU A 212 -22.19 2.75 -3.38
C GLU A 212 -22.70 2.57 -4.81
N ASP A 213 -23.16 3.67 -5.43
CA ASP A 213 -23.66 3.66 -6.81
C ASP A 213 -22.55 3.24 -7.79
N ASP A 214 -21.31 3.69 -7.60
CA ASP A 214 -20.16 3.24 -8.39
C ASP A 214 -19.96 1.73 -8.27
N LEU A 215 -20.03 1.20 -7.07
CA LEU A 215 -19.88 -0.23 -6.85
C LEU A 215 -21.02 -1.01 -7.51
N ILE A 216 -22.28 -0.60 -7.28
CA ILE A 216 -23.46 -1.29 -7.83
C ILE A 216 -23.43 -1.23 -9.35
N ARG A 217 -23.13 -0.08 -9.95
CA ARG A 217 -22.98 0.06 -11.41
C ARG A 217 -21.92 -0.90 -11.97
N THR A 218 -20.77 -0.95 -11.32
CA THR A 218 -19.61 -1.78 -11.72
C THR A 218 -19.90 -3.27 -11.62
N VAL A 219 -20.48 -3.74 -10.51
CA VAL A 219 -20.83 -5.15 -10.36
C VAL A 219 -21.96 -5.57 -11.25
N THR A 220 -22.94 -4.68 -11.51
CA THR A 220 -24.01 -4.91 -12.46
C THR A 220 -23.46 -5.14 -13.87
N ALA A 221 -22.52 -4.29 -14.32
CA ALA A 221 -21.83 -4.47 -15.59
C ALA A 221 -21.07 -5.81 -15.65
N ALA A 222 -20.36 -6.17 -14.58
CA ALA A 222 -19.64 -7.43 -14.49
C ALA A 222 -20.58 -8.64 -14.58
N TYR A 223 -21.68 -8.65 -13.82
CA TYR A 223 -22.66 -9.74 -13.88
C TYR A 223 -23.37 -9.83 -15.25
N SER A 224 -23.69 -8.70 -15.87
CA SER A 224 -24.24 -8.66 -17.23
C SER A 224 -23.30 -9.27 -18.26
N ALA A 225 -21.99 -9.08 -18.08
CA ALA A 225 -20.95 -9.69 -18.92
C ALA A 225 -20.69 -11.17 -18.60
N GLY A 226 -21.45 -11.77 -17.67
CA GLY A 226 -21.49 -13.20 -17.38
C GLY A 226 -20.61 -13.67 -16.23
N TRP A 227 -20.03 -12.76 -15.42
CA TRP A 227 -19.47 -13.16 -14.12
C TRP A 227 -20.60 -13.65 -13.21
N ARG A 228 -20.27 -14.56 -12.30
CA ARG A 228 -21.24 -15.10 -11.32
C ARG A 228 -20.83 -14.82 -9.89
N GLN A 229 -19.59 -14.39 -9.71
CA GLN A 229 -19.01 -14.12 -8.41
C GLN A 229 -18.09 -12.91 -8.50
N VAL A 230 -18.21 -12.03 -7.50
CA VAL A 230 -17.26 -10.95 -7.22
C VAL A 230 -16.70 -11.12 -5.83
N LYS A 231 -15.50 -10.61 -5.61
CA LYS A 231 -14.86 -10.54 -4.30
C LYS A 231 -14.71 -9.08 -3.91
N LEU A 232 -15.12 -8.76 -2.69
CA LEU A 232 -14.99 -7.42 -2.11
C LEU A 232 -13.98 -7.47 -0.97
N TYR A 233 -13.01 -6.55 -0.99
CA TYR A 233 -12.08 -6.35 0.10
C TYR A 233 -12.50 -5.20 0.98
N PHE A 234 -12.40 -5.42 2.30
CA PHE A 234 -12.64 -4.42 3.33
C PHE A 234 -11.56 -4.50 4.40
N MET A 235 -11.44 -3.42 5.17
CA MET A 235 -10.66 -3.36 6.39
C MET A 235 -11.57 -3.24 7.59
N CYS A 236 -11.12 -3.74 8.75
CA CYS A 236 -11.76 -3.59 10.05
C CYS A 236 -10.79 -2.92 11.00
N GLY A 237 -11.28 -1.99 11.83
CA GLY A 237 -10.47 -1.22 12.77
C GLY A 237 -9.96 0.11 12.17
N LEU A 238 -10.60 0.61 11.11
CA LEU A 238 -10.28 1.92 10.53
C LEU A 238 -10.50 3.05 11.56
N PRO A 239 -9.74 4.15 11.46
CA PRO A 239 -9.94 5.31 12.33
C PRO A 239 -11.39 5.79 12.28
N THR A 240 -11.97 6.10 13.44
CA THR A 240 -13.37 6.51 13.62
C THR A 240 -14.43 5.47 13.25
N GLU A 241 -14.06 4.26 12.82
CA GLU A 241 -15.02 3.21 12.44
C GLU A 241 -15.88 2.78 13.62
N THR A 242 -17.18 2.73 13.42
CA THR A 242 -18.16 2.24 14.39
C THR A 242 -18.60 0.81 14.06
N ASP A 243 -19.33 0.18 14.98
CA ASP A 243 -19.91 -1.15 14.74
C ASP A 243 -20.95 -1.11 13.60
N GLU A 244 -21.67 0.01 13.47
CA GLU A 244 -22.63 0.24 12.39
C GLU A 244 -21.94 0.28 11.03
N ASP A 245 -20.78 0.95 10.93
CA ASP A 245 -19.98 0.97 9.68
C ASP A 245 -19.56 -0.44 9.27
N VAL A 246 -19.18 -1.28 10.24
CA VAL A 246 -18.78 -2.67 9.97
C VAL A 246 -19.98 -3.51 9.52
N VAL A 247 -21.15 -3.35 10.14
CA VAL A 247 -22.38 -4.04 9.73
C VAL A 247 -22.82 -3.66 8.32
N GLN A 248 -22.58 -2.41 7.90
CA GLN A 248 -22.86 -1.96 6.52
C GLN A 248 -22.12 -2.77 5.45
N ILE A 249 -21.02 -3.44 5.77
CA ILE A 249 -20.35 -4.39 4.87
C ILE A 249 -21.31 -5.52 4.46
N ALA A 250 -22.10 -6.05 5.41
CA ALA A 250 -23.09 -7.09 5.12
C ALA A 250 -24.21 -6.57 4.22
N GLU A 251 -24.69 -5.36 4.50
CA GLU A 251 -25.77 -4.73 3.69
C GLU A 251 -25.28 -4.45 2.27
N LEU A 252 -24.06 -3.96 2.11
CA LEU A 252 -23.46 -3.71 0.79
C LEU A 252 -23.30 -5.02 -0.01
N ALA A 253 -22.86 -6.10 0.62
CA ALA A 253 -22.76 -7.41 -0.03
C ALA A 253 -24.13 -7.96 -0.47
N LYS A 254 -25.19 -7.73 0.33
CA LYS A 254 -26.57 -8.10 -0.03
C LYS A 254 -27.05 -7.32 -1.28
N ARG A 255 -26.80 -6.00 -1.30
CA ARG A 255 -27.17 -5.14 -2.46
C ARG A 255 -26.43 -5.57 -3.72
N VAL A 256 -25.14 -5.89 -3.63
CA VAL A 256 -24.33 -6.43 -4.75
C VAL A 256 -24.94 -7.72 -5.31
N ILE A 257 -25.37 -8.64 -4.45
CA ILE A 257 -26.01 -9.89 -4.89
C ILE A 257 -27.40 -9.61 -5.48
N ALA A 258 -28.17 -8.71 -4.88
CA ALA A 258 -29.50 -8.34 -5.36
C ALA A 258 -29.42 -7.76 -6.79
N ALA A 259 -28.52 -6.79 -7.02
CA ALA A 259 -28.27 -6.20 -8.33
C ALA A 259 -27.87 -7.26 -9.37
N GLY A 260 -27.00 -8.20 -9.01
CA GLY A 260 -26.61 -9.29 -9.90
C GLY A 260 -27.78 -10.25 -10.22
N ARG A 261 -28.62 -10.57 -9.25
CA ARG A 261 -29.81 -11.39 -9.46
C ARG A 261 -30.84 -10.69 -10.35
N GLU A 262 -31.02 -9.41 -10.14
CA GLU A 262 -31.94 -8.58 -10.93
C GLU A 262 -31.55 -8.55 -12.42
N VAL A 263 -30.28 -8.19 -12.70
CA VAL A 263 -29.81 -8.00 -14.08
C VAL A 263 -29.67 -9.32 -14.85
N THR A 264 -29.42 -10.44 -14.15
CA THR A 264 -29.17 -11.74 -14.80
C THR A 264 -30.37 -12.69 -14.74
N GLY A 265 -31.35 -12.45 -13.87
CA GLY A 265 -32.41 -13.41 -13.54
C GLY A 265 -31.94 -14.67 -12.81
N ARG A 266 -30.67 -14.73 -12.37
CA ARG A 266 -30.01 -15.92 -11.81
C ARG A 266 -30.04 -15.92 -10.30
N ARG A 267 -30.17 -17.11 -9.70
CA ARG A 267 -30.12 -17.30 -8.24
C ARG A 267 -28.73 -17.68 -7.74
N ASP A 268 -27.80 -18.10 -8.62
CA ASP A 268 -26.47 -18.57 -8.29
C ASP A 268 -25.39 -17.44 -8.24
N ILE A 269 -25.84 -16.20 -8.18
CA ILE A 269 -24.96 -15.03 -7.97
C ILE A 269 -24.38 -15.06 -6.56
N ARG A 270 -23.07 -14.81 -6.44
CA ARG A 270 -22.32 -14.85 -5.19
C ARG A 270 -21.47 -13.59 -5.00
N CYS A 271 -21.22 -13.26 -3.74
CA CYS A 271 -20.26 -12.24 -3.34
C CYS A 271 -19.38 -12.81 -2.24
N THR A 272 -18.05 -12.68 -2.35
CA THR A 272 -17.14 -13.01 -1.25
C THR A 272 -16.68 -11.71 -0.59
N VAL A 273 -16.97 -11.57 0.69
CA VAL A 273 -16.46 -10.51 1.56
C VAL A 273 -15.16 -11.00 2.20
N SER A 274 -14.07 -10.28 1.98
CA SER A 274 -12.75 -10.59 2.55
C SER A 274 -12.29 -9.41 3.40
N ILE A 275 -12.01 -9.65 4.68
CA ILE A 275 -11.66 -8.62 5.65
C ILE A 275 -10.21 -8.75 6.06
N GLY A 276 -9.47 -7.63 6.01
CA GLY A 276 -8.17 -7.46 6.64
C GLY A 276 -8.26 -6.56 7.87
N GLY A 277 -7.40 -6.77 8.87
CA GLY A 277 -7.23 -5.81 9.95
C GLY A 277 -6.53 -4.54 9.46
N PHE A 278 -6.99 -3.37 9.89
CA PHE A 278 -6.29 -2.13 9.62
C PHE A 278 -5.05 -2.02 10.52
N VAL A 279 -3.92 -1.69 9.91
CA VAL A 279 -2.67 -1.41 10.61
C VAL A 279 -2.14 -0.05 10.15
N PRO A 280 -2.01 0.93 11.06
CA PRO A 280 -1.47 2.24 10.72
C PRO A 280 -0.05 2.12 10.16
N LYS A 281 0.24 2.85 9.09
CA LYS A 281 1.53 2.79 8.41
C LYS A 281 2.30 4.10 8.49
N PRO A 282 3.65 4.05 8.54
CA PRO A 282 4.52 5.21 8.40
C PRO A 282 4.22 6.03 7.15
N HIS A 283 4.46 7.33 7.20
CA HIS A 283 4.30 8.26 6.09
C HIS A 283 2.88 8.28 5.49
N THR A 284 1.87 8.07 6.32
CA THR A 284 0.46 8.20 5.96
C THR A 284 -0.23 9.17 6.92
N PRO A 285 -1.36 9.79 6.55
CA PRO A 285 -2.16 10.60 7.48
C PRO A 285 -2.52 9.84 8.77
N PHE A 286 -2.67 8.52 8.70
CA PHE A 286 -3.01 7.68 9.85
C PHE A 286 -1.82 7.20 10.68
N GLN A 287 -0.60 7.71 10.45
CA GLN A 287 0.60 7.28 11.19
C GLN A 287 0.56 7.58 12.70
N TRP A 288 -0.27 8.53 13.11
CA TRP A 288 -0.44 8.90 14.53
C TRP A 288 -1.51 8.07 15.25
N VAL A 289 -2.42 7.44 14.51
CA VAL A 289 -3.55 6.69 15.06
C VAL A 289 -3.11 5.35 15.64
N GLY A 290 -3.65 4.97 16.79
CA GLY A 290 -3.50 3.63 17.36
C GLY A 290 -4.25 2.58 16.56
N GLN A 291 -3.72 1.37 16.56
CA GLN A 291 -4.37 0.21 15.98
C GLN A 291 -5.46 -0.33 16.90
N LEU A 292 -6.52 -0.87 16.34
CA LEU A 292 -7.52 -1.61 17.15
C LEU A 292 -6.88 -2.90 17.70
N GLY A 293 -7.05 -3.17 18.99
CA GLY A 293 -6.58 -4.40 19.63
C GLY A 293 -7.28 -5.63 19.05
N HIS A 294 -6.65 -6.81 19.17
CA HIS A 294 -7.16 -8.04 18.54
C HIS A 294 -8.53 -8.46 19.08
N ASP A 295 -8.79 -8.36 20.40
CA ASP A 295 -10.09 -8.72 20.99
C ASP A 295 -11.23 -7.85 20.45
N ALA A 296 -10.99 -6.54 20.31
CA ALA A 296 -11.96 -5.62 19.75
C ALA A 296 -12.19 -5.86 18.25
N THR A 297 -11.12 -6.21 17.51
CA THR A 297 -11.21 -6.62 16.11
C THR A 297 -12.08 -7.89 15.98
N ASP A 298 -11.81 -8.90 16.77
CA ASP A 298 -12.56 -10.17 16.76
C ASP A 298 -14.03 -9.98 17.15
N ALA A 299 -14.32 -9.10 18.13
CA ALA A 299 -15.68 -8.73 18.48
C ALA A 299 -16.44 -8.07 17.34
N ARG A 300 -15.81 -7.13 16.60
CA ARG A 300 -16.41 -6.50 15.41
C ARG A 300 -16.65 -7.51 14.28
N LEU A 301 -15.68 -8.38 14.02
CA LEU A 301 -15.82 -9.45 13.02
C LEU A 301 -16.92 -10.44 13.37
N ALA A 302 -17.14 -10.72 14.66
CA ALA A 302 -18.25 -11.54 15.11
C ALA A 302 -19.61 -10.88 14.80
N LYS A 303 -19.76 -9.57 15.08
CA LYS A 303 -20.96 -8.81 14.73
C LYS A 303 -21.26 -8.83 13.23
N LEU A 304 -20.23 -8.61 12.39
CA LEU A 304 -20.38 -8.69 10.96
C LEU A 304 -20.82 -10.08 10.49
N ARG A 305 -20.21 -11.13 11.04
CA ARG A 305 -20.59 -12.52 10.73
C ARG A 305 -22.03 -12.81 11.08
N ASP A 306 -22.49 -12.31 12.22
CA ASP A 306 -23.86 -12.50 12.67
C ASP A 306 -24.86 -11.71 11.79
N ALA A 307 -24.50 -10.50 11.36
CA ALA A 307 -25.29 -9.72 10.41
C ALA A 307 -25.43 -10.43 9.04
N ILE A 308 -24.37 -11.07 8.55
CA ILE A 308 -24.41 -11.88 7.32
C ILE A 308 -25.32 -13.10 7.51
N ARG A 309 -25.22 -13.80 8.65
CA ARG A 309 -25.95 -15.05 8.92
C ARG A 309 -27.43 -14.85 9.23
N SER A 310 -27.80 -13.69 9.76
CA SER A 310 -29.17 -13.38 10.13
C SER A 310 -30.14 -13.38 8.95
N ASP A 311 -29.67 -13.02 7.77
CA ASP A 311 -30.48 -12.97 6.54
C ASP A 311 -30.35 -14.27 5.73
N LYS A 312 -31.31 -15.19 5.92
CA LYS A 312 -31.32 -16.52 5.27
C LYS A 312 -31.38 -16.47 3.74
N ALA A 313 -31.86 -15.37 3.16
CA ALA A 313 -31.96 -15.20 1.70
C ALA A 313 -30.60 -14.98 1.05
N PHE A 314 -29.68 -14.38 1.78
CA PHE A 314 -28.35 -14.01 1.29
C PHE A 314 -27.20 -14.79 1.94
N ALA A 315 -27.37 -15.34 3.13
CA ALA A 315 -26.32 -15.98 3.90
C ALA A 315 -25.53 -17.05 3.13
N LYS A 316 -26.23 -17.85 2.28
CA LYS A 316 -25.56 -18.88 1.44
C LYS A 316 -24.86 -18.30 0.20
N ALA A 317 -25.19 -17.07 -0.20
CA ALA A 317 -24.61 -16.39 -1.35
C ALA A 317 -23.41 -15.52 -0.98
N ILE A 318 -23.24 -15.18 0.31
CA ILE A 318 -22.11 -14.40 0.83
C ILE A 318 -21.07 -15.36 1.39
N GLY A 319 -19.90 -15.41 0.73
CA GLY A 319 -18.70 -16.01 1.32
C GLY A 319 -18.04 -15.02 2.29
N PHE A 320 -17.71 -15.44 3.49
CA PHE A 320 -17.05 -14.59 4.48
C PHE A 320 -15.65 -15.14 4.79
N ARG A 321 -14.62 -14.32 4.55
CA ARG A 321 -13.21 -14.64 4.79
C ARG A 321 -12.58 -13.51 5.60
N TYR A 322 -11.87 -13.86 6.64
CA TYR A 322 -11.13 -12.91 7.47
C TYR A 322 -9.93 -13.60 8.10
N HIS A 323 -8.96 -12.80 8.51
CA HIS A 323 -7.90 -13.22 9.40
C HIS A 323 -8.26 -12.72 10.81
N ASP A 324 -7.92 -13.49 11.83
CA ASP A 324 -8.05 -13.04 13.21
C ASP A 324 -7.14 -11.80 13.45
N GLY A 325 -7.34 -11.08 14.55
CA GLY A 325 -6.61 -9.85 14.83
C GLY A 325 -5.14 -10.07 15.22
N LYS A 326 -4.73 -11.29 15.57
CA LYS A 326 -3.40 -11.59 16.13
C LYS A 326 -2.23 -11.29 15.18
N PRO A 327 -2.23 -11.72 13.90
CA PRO A 327 -1.18 -11.34 12.97
C PRO A 327 -1.07 -9.82 12.77
N GLY A 328 -2.20 -9.12 12.81
CA GLY A 328 -2.25 -7.66 12.71
C GLY A 328 -1.51 -6.95 13.85
N ILE A 329 -1.54 -7.49 15.08
CA ILE A 329 -0.77 -6.93 16.20
C ILE A 329 0.73 -7.06 15.95
N VAL A 330 1.20 -8.20 15.48
CA VAL A 330 2.63 -8.37 15.12
C VAL A 330 3.02 -7.46 13.95
N GLU A 331 2.16 -7.33 12.95
CA GLU A 331 2.37 -6.38 11.85
C GLU A 331 2.44 -4.93 12.36
N GLY A 332 1.58 -4.55 13.32
CA GLY A 332 1.61 -3.24 13.97
C GLY A 332 2.90 -3.00 14.74
N LEU A 333 3.36 -3.97 15.52
CA LEU A 333 4.64 -3.92 16.22
C LEU A 333 5.80 -3.68 15.25
N LEU A 334 5.85 -4.39 14.13
CA LEU A 334 6.90 -4.27 13.12
C LEU A 334 6.80 -2.95 12.32
N SER A 335 5.58 -2.50 12.01
CA SER A 335 5.35 -1.29 11.21
C SER A 335 5.55 0.00 11.99
N ARG A 336 5.20 0.00 13.28
CA ARG A 336 5.19 1.19 14.14
C ARG A 336 6.34 1.23 15.15
N GLY A 337 7.08 0.12 15.25
CA GLY A 337 8.18 -0.05 16.19
C GLY A 337 9.41 0.77 15.87
N ASP A 338 10.25 0.93 16.87
CA ASP A 338 11.58 1.52 16.77
C ASP A 338 12.69 0.45 16.87
N ARG A 339 13.95 0.85 17.04
CA ARG A 339 15.09 -0.08 17.07
C ARG A 339 15.02 -1.14 18.17
N ARG A 340 14.28 -0.88 19.26
CA ARG A 340 14.11 -1.83 20.36
C ARG A 340 13.36 -3.08 19.92
N VAL A 341 12.43 -2.95 18.94
CA VAL A 341 11.76 -4.10 18.33
C VAL A 341 12.73 -5.08 17.67
N GLY A 342 13.91 -4.63 17.28
CA GLY A 342 14.98 -5.53 16.81
C GLY A 342 15.40 -6.58 17.85
N LYS A 343 15.29 -6.27 19.16
CA LYS A 343 15.54 -7.24 20.23
C LYS A 343 14.46 -8.32 20.25
N VAL A 344 13.19 -7.93 20.01
CA VAL A 344 12.06 -8.86 19.91
C VAL A 344 12.21 -9.81 18.73
N ILE A 345 12.51 -9.26 17.54
CA ILE A 345 12.75 -10.07 16.32
C ILE A 345 13.86 -11.09 16.56
N ARG A 346 14.94 -10.66 17.20
CA ARG A 346 16.05 -11.55 17.54
C ARG A 346 15.64 -12.66 18.50
N ALA A 347 14.91 -12.32 19.57
CA ALA A 347 14.42 -13.29 20.55
C ALA A 347 13.50 -14.33 19.89
N VAL A 348 12.54 -13.89 19.03
CA VAL A 348 11.67 -14.78 18.27
C VAL A 348 12.48 -15.72 17.36
N TYR A 349 13.50 -15.18 16.69
CA TYR A 349 14.40 -16.00 15.86
C TYR A 349 15.18 -17.04 16.68
N GLU A 350 15.72 -16.66 17.84
CA GLU A 350 16.47 -17.54 18.76
C GLU A 350 15.57 -18.61 19.40
N ASP A 351 14.28 -18.29 19.64
CA ASP A 351 13.24 -19.22 20.09
C ASP A 351 12.64 -20.11 18.96
N GLY A 352 13.25 -20.11 17.78
CA GLY A 352 12.89 -20.98 16.69
C GLY A 352 11.80 -20.45 15.74
N GLY A 353 11.37 -19.18 15.87
CA GLY A 353 10.43 -18.54 14.93
C GLY A 353 11.02 -18.48 13.52
N ARG A 354 10.32 -19.03 12.54
CA ARG A 354 10.69 -19.08 11.14
C ARG A 354 9.43 -19.09 10.29
N PHE A 355 9.48 -18.43 9.13
CA PHE A 355 8.41 -18.46 8.15
C PHE A 355 7.05 -17.99 8.66
N ASP A 356 7.02 -16.99 9.56
CA ASP A 356 5.81 -16.47 10.20
C ASP A 356 4.79 -15.84 9.22
N GLY A 357 5.15 -15.67 7.93
CA GLY A 357 4.21 -15.33 6.87
C GLY A 357 3.24 -16.46 6.49
N TRP A 358 3.47 -17.68 6.99
CA TRP A 358 2.64 -18.84 6.76
C TRP A 358 1.89 -19.18 8.06
N SER A 359 0.57 -19.31 7.97
CA SER A 359 -0.29 -19.51 9.14
C SER A 359 0.08 -20.74 9.98
N GLU A 360 0.58 -21.80 9.34
CA GLU A 360 1.04 -23.03 10.01
C GLU A 360 2.33 -22.87 10.82
N HIS A 361 3.11 -21.82 10.54
CA HIS A 361 4.35 -21.52 11.25
C HIS A 361 4.24 -20.33 12.20
N PHE A 362 3.20 -19.52 12.05
CA PHE A 362 2.96 -18.35 12.87
C PHE A 362 2.52 -18.75 14.32
N SER A 363 3.19 -18.20 15.32
CA SER A 363 2.77 -18.33 16.73
C SER A 363 2.72 -16.96 17.38
N PHE A 364 1.51 -16.50 17.65
CA PHE A 364 1.27 -15.25 18.36
C PHE A 364 1.83 -15.28 19.78
N GLU A 365 1.64 -16.41 20.48
CA GLU A 365 2.10 -16.61 21.84
C GLU A 365 3.62 -16.49 21.95
N ARG A 366 4.36 -17.03 20.97
CA ARG A 366 5.82 -16.86 20.86
C ARG A 366 6.19 -15.39 20.74
N TRP A 367 5.55 -14.66 19.83
CA TRP A 367 5.82 -13.23 19.64
C TRP A 367 5.58 -12.43 20.91
N MET A 368 4.47 -12.68 21.64
CA MET A 368 4.16 -11.96 22.87
C MET A 368 5.12 -12.30 24.00
N SER A 369 5.43 -13.56 24.24
CA SER A 369 6.41 -13.97 25.28
C SER A 369 7.83 -13.45 25.00
N CYS A 370 8.28 -13.52 23.74
CA CYS A 370 9.56 -12.94 23.36
C CYS A 370 9.59 -11.41 23.50
N ALA A 371 8.48 -10.73 23.18
CA ALA A 371 8.37 -9.28 23.35
C ALA A 371 8.41 -8.88 24.82
N GLU A 372 7.66 -9.55 25.68
CA GLU A 372 7.67 -9.34 27.12
C GLU A 372 9.09 -9.45 27.70
N THR A 373 9.80 -10.53 27.33
CA THR A 373 11.16 -10.76 27.81
C THR A 373 12.16 -9.73 27.25
N ALA A 374 12.09 -9.45 25.94
CA ALA A 374 13.05 -8.57 25.28
C ALA A 374 12.88 -7.08 25.65
N LEU A 375 11.68 -6.68 26.05
CA LEU A 375 11.33 -5.32 26.46
C LEU A 375 11.19 -5.14 27.98
N ALA A 376 11.46 -6.17 28.79
CA ALA A 376 11.26 -6.16 30.26
C ALA A 376 11.94 -4.97 30.99
N HIS A 377 13.01 -4.42 30.44
CA HIS A 377 13.76 -3.28 31.00
C HIS A 377 13.52 -1.96 30.26
N GLU A 378 12.60 -1.95 29.32
CA GLU A 378 12.22 -0.76 28.57
C GLU A 378 10.87 -0.23 29.09
N PRO A 379 10.63 1.09 29.04
CA PRO A 379 9.34 1.68 29.44
C PRO A 379 8.26 1.53 28.36
N VAL A 380 8.31 0.47 27.56
CA VAL A 380 7.45 0.22 26.41
C VAL A 380 7.13 -1.27 26.31
N ASP A 381 5.95 -1.57 25.79
CA ASP A 381 5.48 -2.92 25.49
C ASP A 381 4.85 -2.99 24.09
N VAL A 382 4.22 -4.09 23.75
CA VAL A 382 3.57 -4.28 22.44
C VAL A 382 2.43 -3.28 22.26
N ASP A 383 1.61 -3.06 23.26
CA ASP A 383 0.47 -2.14 23.20
C ASP A 383 0.93 -0.69 23.08
N TRP A 384 2.02 -0.33 23.71
CA TRP A 384 2.64 0.99 23.55
C TRP A 384 3.01 1.29 22.09
N TYR A 385 3.47 0.29 21.34
CA TYR A 385 3.77 0.45 19.93
C TYR A 385 2.53 0.42 19.05
N THR A 386 1.56 -0.45 19.33
CA THR A 386 0.46 -0.79 18.42
C THR A 386 -0.80 0.01 18.67
N THR A 387 -1.32 0.04 19.88
CA THR A 387 -2.67 0.56 20.19
C THR A 387 -2.68 2.02 20.65
N ARG A 388 -1.53 2.56 21.01
CA ARG A 388 -1.42 3.94 21.47
C ARG A 388 -1.52 4.93 20.31
N ASP A 389 -2.36 5.98 20.45
CA ASP A 389 -2.28 7.18 19.62
C ASP A 389 -0.98 7.93 19.91
N ARG A 390 -0.44 8.59 18.90
CA ARG A 390 0.77 9.40 18.99
C ARG A 390 0.42 10.87 18.83
N ASP A 391 1.12 11.71 19.54
CA ASP A 391 0.97 13.17 19.42
C ASP A 391 1.66 13.67 18.14
N TYR A 392 1.11 14.75 17.56
CA TYR A 392 1.74 15.42 16.41
C TYR A 392 3.18 15.84 16.71
N ALA A 393 3.47 16.35 17.90
CA ALA A 393 4.81 16.79 18.29
C ALA A 393 5.79 15.64 18.60
N GLU A 394 5.33 14.38 18.65
CA GLU A 394 6.16 13.22 18.92
C GLU A 394 7.10 12.93 17.76
N VAL A 395 8.39 12.70 18.04
CA VAL A 395 9.34 12.23 17.02
C VAL A 395 9.04 10.77 16.70
N LEU A 396 8.69 10.51 15.45
CA LEU A 396 8.35 9.17 14.98
C LEU A 396 9.60 8.38 14.56
N PRO A 397 9.58 7.04 14.67
CA PRO A 397 10.72 6.20 14.35
C PRO A 397 11.28 6.35 12.93
N TRP A 398 10.48 6.89 12.01
CA TRP A 398 10.80 7.07 10.59
C TRP A 398 11.00 8.52 10.15
N ASP A 399 10.93 9.51 11.04
CA ASP A 399 11.03 10.94 10.68
C ASP A 399 12.36 11.33 10.04
N HIS A 400 13.41 10.56 10.26
CA HIS A 400 14.73 10.72 9.62
C HIS A 400 14.79 10.12 8.20
N LEU A 401 13.74 9.41 7.75
CA LEU A 401 13.59 8.86 6.40
C LEU A 401 12.62 9.75 5.64
N ASP A 402 13.12 10.56 4.72
CA ASP A 402 12.34 11.57 4.03
C ASP A 402 11.71 10.99 2.75
N SER A 403 10.39 10.83 2.76
CA SER A 403 9.61 10.41 1.60
C SER A 403 9.21 11.56 0.67
N GLY A 404 9.57 12.80 1.01
CA GLY A 404 9.16 14.01 0.32
C GLY A 404 7.77 14.52 0.71
N LEU A 405 7.04 13.78 1.54
CA LEU A 405 5.75 14.21 2.06
C LEU A 405 5.97 15.24 3.18
N ASP A 406 5.20 16.32 3.12
CA ASP A 406 5.17 17.29 4.18
C ASP A 406 4.46 16.72 5.40
N ARG A 407 5.05 16.90 6.59
CA ARG A 407 4.50 16.39 7.84
C ARG A 407 3.22 17.15 8.24
N ASP A 408 3.21 18.46 8.03
CA ASP A 408 2.06 19.29 8.36
C ASP A 408 0.88 18.93 7.45
N TRP A 409 1.14 18.73 6.16
CA TRP A 409 0.14 18.24 5.23
C TRP A 409 -0.44 16.88 5.63
N LEU A 410 0.40 15.92 6.05
CA LEU A 410 -0.09 14.61 6.53
C LEU A 410 -0.99 14.76 7.76
N TRP A 411 -0.68 15.71 8.65
CA TRP A 411 -1.48 15.98 9.83
C TRP A 411 -2.80 16.67 9.47
N GLU A 412 -2.77 17.66 8.59
CA GLU A 412 -3.96 18.35 8.10
C GLU A 412 -4.91 17.38 7.41
N ASP A 413 -4.40 16.49 6.55
CA ASP A 413 -5.19 15.45 5.89
C ASP A 413 -5.78 14.42 6.91
N TRP A 414 -5.11 14.21 8.06
CA TRP A 414 -5.71 13.49 9.18
C TRP A 414 -6.86 14.29 9.83
N GLN A 415 -6.72 15.60 10.01
CA GLN A 415 -7.81 16.42 10.55
C GLN A 415 -9.00 16.48 9.58
N ASP A 416 -8.75 16.56 8.29
CA ASP A 416 -9.76 16.47 7.24
C ASP A 416 -10.51 15.12 7.28
N ALA A 417 -9.82 14.03 7.58
CA ALA A 417 -10.45 12.74 7.77
C ALA A 417 -11.49 12.74 8.91
N LEU A 418 -11.22 13.45 10.01
CA LEU A 418 -12.14 13.55 11.14
C LEU A 418 -13.43 14.32 10.80
N THR A 419 -13.38 15.18 9.81
CA THR A 419 -14.52 15.95 9.30
C THR A 419 -15.08 15.41 7.97
N GLU A 420 -14.62 14.21 7.55
CA GLU A 420 -15.09 13.52 6.33
C GLU A 420 -14.84 14.29 5.03
N VAL A 421 -13.89 15.25 5.03
CA VAL A 421 -13.48 15.99 3.84
C VAL A 421 -12.65 15.08 2.94
N GLU A 422 -13.01 14.99 1.67
CA GLU A 422 -12.30 14.20 0.65
C GLU A 422 -11.32 15.08 -0.13
N VAL A 423 -10.18 14.49 -0.51
CA VAL A 423 -9.16 15.09 -1.36
C VAL A 423 -9.16 14.37 -2.71
N GLU A 424 -9.33 15.11 -3.78
CA GLU A 424 -9.41 14.57 -5.14
C GLU A 424 -8.05 14.10 -5.69
N ASP A 425 -8.08 13.42 -6.84
CA ASP A 425 -6.88 12.92 -7.53
C ASP A 425 -6.08 14.07 -8.14
N CYS A 426 -4.84 14.27 -7.71
CA CYS A 426 -4.00 15.38 -8.16
C CYS A 426 -3.57 15.33 -9.63
N ARG A 427 -3.97 14.32 -10.42
CA ARG A 427 -3.82 14.31 -11.88
C ARG A 427 -4.82 15.23 -12.57
N TRP A 428 -6.01 15.40 -11.99
CA TRP A 428 -7.15 16.03 -12.64
C TRP A 428 -7.57 17.35 -11.97
N THR A 429 -7.07 17.60 -10.77
CA THR A 429 -7.37 18.77 -9.96
C THR A 429 -6.09 19.55 -9.66
N PRO A 430 -6.20 20.78 -9.16
CA PRO A 430 -5.04 21.49 -8.63
C PRO A 430 -4.29 20.65 -7.61
N CYS A 431 -2.96 20.78 -7.59
CA CYS A 431 -2.11 20.11 -6.62
C CYS A 431 -2.61 20.39 -5.19
N PHE A 432 -2.75 19.33 -4.37
CA PHE A 432 -3.09 19.46 -2.95
C PHE A 432 -1.87 19.62 -2.03
N ASP A 433 -0.76 20.01 -2.62
CA ASP A 433 0.45 20.50 -1.94
C ASP A 433 1.08 19.55 -0.91
N CYS A 434 1.06 18.26 -1.19
CA CYS A 434 1.65 17.24 -0.30
C CYS A 434 3.17 17.32 -0.14
N GLY A 435 3.84 18.23 -0.88
CA GLY A 435 5.27 18.48 -0.82
C GLY A 435 6.13 17.61 -1.74
N VAL A 436 5.69 16.44 -2.17
CA VAL A 436 6.57 15.45 -2.86
C VAL A 436 7.19 16.00 -4.14
N CYS A 437 6.39 16.56 -5.04
CA CYS A 437 6.91 17.01 -6.33
C CYS A 437 7.95 18.13 -6.19
N PRO A 438 7.66 19.25 -5.48
CA PRO A 438 8.65 20.31 -5.33
C PRO A 438 9.84 19.89 -4.47
N GLN A 439 9.63 19.11 -3.41
CA GLN A 439 10.69 18.73 -2.49
C GLN A 439 11.69 17.74 -3.08
N MET A 440 11.22 16.88 -3.98
CA MET A 440 12.04 15.84 -4.60
C MET A 440 12.49 16.20 -6.02
N GLY A 441 12.12 17.38 -6.55
CA GLY A 441 12.41 17.77 -7.91
C GLY A 441 11.79 16.83 -8.94
N THR A 442 10.56 16.38 -8.68
CA THR A 442 9.86 15.38 -9.49
C THR A 442 8.54 15.92 -10.00
N GLU A 443 7.96 15.25 -10.99
CA GLU A 443 6.68 15.62 -11.60
C GLU A 443 5.84 14.38 -11.93
N ILE A 444 4.53 14.58 -12.13
CA ILE A 444 3.63 13.53 -12.64
C ILE A 444 3.94 13.33 -14.12
N GLN A 445 4.17 12.07 -14.51
CA GLN A 445 4.43 11.68 -15.90
C GLN A 445 3.35 10.70 -16.37
N VAL A 446 2.40 11.20 -17.18
CA VAL A 446 1.26 10.43 -17.70
C VAL A 446 1.10 10.68 -19.20
N GLY A 447 0.73 9.62 -19.93
CA GLY A 447 0.42 9.66 -21.36
C GLY A 447 1.64 9.77 -22.28
N PRO A 448 1.41 9.67 -23.60
CA PRO A 448 2.47 9.57 -24.61
C PRO A 448 3.30 10.84 -24.78
N THR A 449 2.78 11.97 -24.37
CA THR A 449 3.45 13.27 -24.50
C THR A 449 4.06 13.76 -23.19
N GLY A 450 3.97 12.92 -22.12
CA GLY A 450 4.32 13.35 -20.77
C GLY A 450 3.70 14.72 -20.52
N VAL A 451 2.37 14.79 -20.34
CA VAL A 451 1.73 16.07 -19.97
C VAL A 451 2.43 16.51 -18.69
N ARG A 452 3.44 17.36 -18.85
CA ARG A 452 4.10 18.02 -17.76
C ARG A 452 3.08 18.98 -17.19
N LEU A 453 2.40 18.57 -16.15
CA LEU A 453 1.71 19.53 -15.31
C LEU A 453 2.81 20.46 -14.84
N LEU A 454 2.74 21.73 -15.29
CA LEU A 454 3.75 22.76 -15.05
C LEU A 454 4.24 22.61 -13.60
N PRO A 455 5.56 22.51 -13.39
CA PRO A 455 6.07 22.48 -12.03
C PRO A 455 5.55 23.76 -11.36
N VAL A 456 4.87 23.63 -10.25
CA VAL A 456 4.65 24.77 -9.37
C VAL A 456 6.05 25.20 -8.98
N THR A 457 6.52 26.33 -9.52
CA THR A 457 7.81 26.91 -9.16
C THR A 457 7.65 27.34 -7.71
N VAL A 458 8.01 26.49 -6.77
CA VAL A 458 8.14 26.87 -5.38
C VAL A 458 9.35 27.79 -5.35
N LEU A 459 9.10 29.09 -5.29
CA LEU A 459 10.09 30.07 -4.95
C LEU A 459 10.72 29.63 -3.63
N ASN A 460 11.97 29.13 -3.72
CA ASN A 460 12.88 28.88 -2.62
C ASN A 460 12.21 28.78 -1.23
N SER A 461 11.69 27.62 -0.88
CA SER A 461 11.46 27.33 0.52
C SER A 461 12.82 27.30 1.23
N ALA A 462 12.91 27.85 2.43
CA ALA A 462 14.10 28.03 3.25
C ALA A 462 14.86 26.74 3.63
N ARG A 463 15.08 25.84 2.69
CA ARG A 463 15.76 24.54 2.90
C ARG A 463 17.27 24.59 2.80
N ASP A 464 17.84 25.68 2.30
CA ASP A 464 19.30 25.93 2.40
C ASP A 464 19.72 26.44 3.77
N GLN A 465 18.78 26.72 4.66
CA GLN A 465 19.08 26.97 6.06
C GLN A 465 19.31 25.61 6.74
N VAL A 466 20.48 25.45 7.32
CA VAL A 466 20.90 24.37 8.21
C VAL A 466 19.72 23.97 9.10
N LEU A 467 19.08 22.84 8.80
CA LEU A 467 18.01 22.31 9.63
C LEU A 467 18.57 21.98 10.99
N GLU A 468 18.25 22.79 11.99
CA GLU A 468 18.48 22.46 13.38
C GLU A 468 17.77 21.13 13.72
N PRO A 469 18.31 20.34 14.66
CA PRO A 469 17.68 19.11 15.08
C PRO A 469 16.22 19.38 15.46
N ILE A 470 15.31 18.49 15.03
CA ILE A 470 13.90 18.53 15.40
C ILE A 470 13.85 18.43 16.93
N GLY A 471 13.79 19.56 17.60
CA GLY A 471 13.42 19.69 18.99
C GLY A 471 11.89 19.84 19.07
N PRO A 472 11.30 19.65 20.26
CA PRO A 472 9.86 19.82 20.44
C PRO A 472 9.45 21.21 19.93
N ALA A 473 8.38 21.28 19.13
CA ALA A 473 7.82 22.53 18.65
C ALA A 473 7.54 23.43 19.86
N VAL A 474 8.24 24.57 19.96
CA VAL A 474 7.90 25.62 20.91
C VAL A 474 6.58 26.18 20.46
N GLY A 475 5.57 26.03 21.30
CA GLY A 475 4.22 26.48 21.02
C GLY A 475 4.19 27.92 20.52
N ARG A 476 3.52 28.14 19.41
CA ARG A 476 3.08 29.48 19.04
C ARG A 476 1.87 29.80 19.91
N SER A 477 2.07 30.80 20.76
CA SER A 477 1.03 31.48 21.55
C SER A 477 -0.02 32.12 20.66
#